data_7cde4b7f52c0304e70c95fc4a1a8b02c
#
_entry.id   7cde4b7f52c0304e70c95fc4a1a8b02c
#
_cell.length_a   1.000
_cell.length_b   1.000
_cell.length_c   1.000
_cell.angle_alpha   90.00
_cell.angle_beta   90.00
_cell.angle_gamma   90.00
#
_symmetry.space_group_name_H-M   'P 1'
#
loop_
_entity.id
_entity.type
_entity.pdbx_description
1 polymer ?
#
loop_
_entity_poly.entity_id
_entity_poly.type
_entity_poly.pdbx_seq_one_letter_code
_entity_poly.pdbx_strand_id
1 'polypeptide(L)' 'MDFDKATKIKKLKNPLGGEVKVIRVDFVDSSGTKVSLDIPMKEVNTDYQNLLKWAAIDGKNIEEAD' A
#
# COMPACT_ATOMS: atom_id res chain seq x y z
N MET A 1 -8.62 8.05 -2.17
CA MET A 1 -8.04 6.89 -2.89
C MET A 1 -8.85 5.66 -2.57
N ASP A 2 -9.13 4.85 -3.57
CA ASP A 2 -9.94 3.63 -3.41
C ASP A 2 -9.03 2.40 -3.47
N PHE A 3 -8.67 1.88 -2.30
CA PHE A 3 -7.79 0.72 -2.20
C PHE A 3 -8.45 -0.58 -2.68
N ASP A 4 -9.78 -0.64 -2.78
CA ASP A 4 -10.47 -1.81 -3.33
C ASP A 4 -10.15 -2.04 -4.79
N LYS A 5 -9.71 -1.01 -5.50
CA LYS A 5 -9.31 -1.09 -6.91
C LYS A 5 -7.85 -1.45 -7.09
N ALA A 6 -7.08 -1.54 -6.01
CA ALA A 6 -5.68 -1.92 -6.08
C ALA A 6 -5.54 -3.37 -6.50
N THR A 7 -4.57 -3.64 -7.38
CA THR A 7 -4.26 -5.01 -7.79
C THR A 7 -3.35 -5.70 -6.79
N LYS A 8 -2.54 -4.91 -6.06
CA LYS A 8 -1.62 -5.42 -5.04
C LYS A 8 -1.31 -4.33 -4.02
N ILE A 9 -1.27 -4.69 -2.75
CA ILE A 9 -0.84 -3.81 -1.66
C ILE A 9 0.16 -4.60 -0.83
N LYS A 10 1.42 -4.14 -0.81
CA LYS A 10 2.51 -4.88 -0.17
C LYS A 10 3.46 -3.94 0.56
N LYS A 11 3.91 -4.34 1.74
CA LYS A 11 4.95 -3.64 2.48
C LYS A 11 6.29 -3.83 1.77
N LEU A 12 7.11 -2.77 1.74
CA LEU A 12 8.44 -2.81 1.14
C LEU A 12 9.50 -2.72 2.23
N LYS A 13 10.51 -3.58 2.15
CA LYS A 13 11.69 -3.50 3.03
C LYS A 13 12.68 -2.49 2.48
N ASN A 14 13.28 -1.71 3.37
CA ASN A 14 14.42 -0.87 3.03
C ASN A 14 15.62 -1.78 2.72
N PRO A 15 16.20 -1.71 1.51
CA PRO A 15 17.32 -2.60 1.14
C PRO A 15 18.58 -2.38 1.98
N LEU A 16 18.73 -1.20 2.60
CA LEU A 16 19.91 -0.89 3.41
C LEU A 16 19.76 -1.31 4.88
N GLY A 17 18.53 -1.34 5.41
CA GLY A 17 18.29 -1.60 6.83
C GLY A 17 17.32 -2.74 7.11
N GLY A 18 16.63 -3.27 6.11
CA GLY A 18 15.62 -4.31 6.31
C GLY A 18 14.35 -3.85 7.02
N GLU A 19 14.22 -2.56 7.31
CA GLU A 19 13.04 -2.00 7.96
C GLU A 19 11.91 -1.77 6.95
N VAL A 20 10.66 -1.99 7.39
CA VAL A 20 9.49 -1.69 6.56
C VAL A 20 9.03 -0.28 6.90
N LYS A 21 9.20 0.65 5.96
CA LYS A 21 8.82 2.06 6.13
C LYS A 21 7.85 2.57 5.07
N VAL A 22 7.58 1.76 4.05
CA VAL A 22 6.74 2.15 2.91
C VAL A 22 5.85 0.98 2.53
N ILE A 23 4.63 1.31 2.10
CA ILE A 23 3.69 0.34 1.54
C ILE A 23 3.48 0.72 0.09
N ARG A 24 3.68 -0.22 -0.83
CA ARG A 24 3.43 -0.02 -2.25
C ARG A 24 2.02 -0.47 -2.60
N VAL A 25 1.28 0.40 -3.27
CA VAL A 25 -0.06 0.12 -3.77
C VAL A 25 -0.02 0.15 -5.30
N ASP A 26 -0.37 -0.96 -5.92
CA ASP A 26 -0.38 -1.06 -7.38
C ASP A 26 -1.81 -1.01 -7.91
N PHE A 27 -2.01 -0.18 -8.92
CA PHE A 27 -3.30 -0.03 -9.62
C PHE A 27 -3.11 -0.26 -11.11
N VAL A 28 -4.20 -0.59 -11.79
CA VAL A 28 -4.27 -0.57 -13.25
C VAL A 28 -5.34 0.43 -13.62
N ASP A 29 -4.98 1.44 -14.43
CA ASP A 29 -5.94 2.46 -14.87
C ASP A 29 -6.86 1.91 -15.99
N SER A 30 -7.79 2.76 -16.45
CA SER A 30 -8.76 2.36 -17.46
C SER A 30 -8.14 2.03 -18.81
N SER A 31 -6.91 2.48 -19.08
CA SER A 31 -6.18 2.17 -20.31
C SER A 31 -5.31 0.92 -20.18
N GLY A 32 -5.29 0.28 -19.00
CA GLY A 32 -4.47 -0.90 -18.74
C GLY A 32 -3.05 -0.58 -18.29
N THR A 33 -2.73 0.68 -18.04
CA THR A 33 -1.41 1.10 -17.58
C THR A 33 -1.27 0.86 -16.08
N LYS A 34 -0.16 0.22 -15.68
CA LYS A 34 0.12 -0.02 -14.26
C LYS A 34 0.62 1.27 -13.61
N VAL A 35 0.03 1.60 -12.48
CA VAL A 35 0.42 2.75 -11.66
C VAL A 35 0.77 2.25 -10.28
N SER A 36 1.95 2.61 -9.78
CA SER A 36 2.39 2.24 -8.43
C SER A 36 2.50 3.50 -7.58
N LEU A 37 2.00 3.41 -6.35
CA LEU A 37 2.06 4.48 -5.39
C LEU A 37 2.75 3.99 -4.12
N ASP A 38 3.76 4.72 -3.66
CA ASP A 38 4.47 4.41 -2.43
C ASP A 38 3.93 5.29 -1.31
N ILE A 39 3.39 4.68 -0.26
CA ILE A 39 2.80 5.38 0.88
C ILE A 39 3.73 5.21 2.08
N PRO A 40 4.32 6.31 2.60
CA PRO A 40 5.16 6.21 3.78
C PRO A 40 4.34 5.83 5.01
N MET A 41 4.89 4.96 5.85
CA MET A 41 4.23 4.49 7.08
C MET A 41 4.39 5.52 8.19
N LYS A 42 3.78 6.70 8.00
CA LYS A 42 3.82 7.80 8.98
C LYS A 42 2.39 8.13 9.40
N GLU A 43 2.19 8.26 10.71
CA GLU A 43 0.86 8.53 11.29
C GLU A 43 0.24 9.83 10.78
N VAL A 44 1.06 10.82 10.42
CA VAL A 44 0.59 12.10 9.90
C VAL A 44 0.18 12.03 8.42
N ASN A 45 0.48 10.93 7.73
CA ASN A 45 0.14 10.77 6.33
C ASN A 45 -1.31 10.30 6.18
N THR A 46 -2.13 11.09 5.49
CA THR A 46 -3.55 10.80 5.33
C THR A 46 -3.79 9.50 4.55
N ASP A 47 -3.01 9.25 3.51
CA ASP A 47 -3.14 8.02 2.73
C ASP A 47 -2.81 6.78 3.56
N TYR A 48 -1.80 6.87 4.42
CA TYR A 48 -1.46 5.79 5.34
C TYR A 48 -2.61 5.52 6.33
N GLN A 49 -3.19 6.57 6.90
CA GLN A 49 -4.33 6.43 7.80
C GLN A 49 -5.52 5.76 7.11
N ASN A 50 -5.82 6.16 5.87
CA ASN A 50 -6.90 5.57 5.08
C ASN A 50 -6.60 4.11 4.74
N LEU A 51 -5.35 3.78 4.45
CA LEU A 51 -4.93 2.41 4.18
C LEU A 51 -5.11 1.51 5.41
N LEU A 52 -4.77 2.01 6.61
CA LEU A 52 -4.99 1.26 7.84
C LEU A 52 -6.46 0.98 8.10
N LYS A 53 -7.33 1.95 7.84
CA LYS A 53 -8.78 1.78 7.96
C LYS A 53 -9.30 0.73 6.98
N TRP A 54 -8.79 0.75 5.75
CA TRP A 54 -9.15 -0.24 4.73
C TRP A 54 -8.71 -1.64 5.17
N ALA A 55 -7.48 -1.78 5.68
CA ALA A 55 -6.93 -3.07 6.09
C ALA A 55 -7.63 -3.66 7.32
N ALA A 56 -8.34 -2.85 8.09
CA ALA A 56 -9.11 -3.32 9.23
C ALA A 56 -10.44 -3.97 8.84
N ILE A 57 -10.86 -3.86 7.58
CA ILE A 57 -12.10 -4.47 7.09
C ILE A 57 -11.85 -5.96 6.87
N ASP A 58 -12.81 -6.80 7.27
CA ASP A 58 -12.70 -8.24 7.12
C ASP A 58 -12.43 -8.67 5.67
N GLY A 59 -11.49 -9.58 5.49
CA GLY A 59 -11.10 -10.08 4.18
C GLY A 59 -10.12 -9.21 3.43
N LYS A 60 -9.69 -8.08 4.01
CA LYS A 60 -8.72 -7.18 3.40
C LYS A 60 -7.45 -7.15 4.24
N ASN A 61 -6.31 -7.21 3.59
CA ASN A 61 -5.03 -7.20 4.29
C ASN A 61 -3.92 -6.62 3.41
N ILE A 62 -2.86 -6.18 4.06
CA ILE A 62 -1.65 -5.69 3.41
C ILE A 62 -0.66 -6.86 3.40
N GLU A 63 -0.13 -7.21 2.23
CA GLU A 63 0.85 -8.28 2.13
C GLU A 63 2.14 -7.91 2.86
N GLU A 64 2.74 -8.89 3.52
CA GLU A 64 4.02 -8.70 4.19
C GLU A 64 5.15 -8.58 3.18
N ALA A 65 6.22 -7.90 3.58
CA ALA A 65 7.43 -7.77 2.76
C ALA A 65 8.16 -9.12 2.65
N ASP A 66 8.77 -9.36 1.51
CA ASP A 66 9.59 -10.55 1.28
C ASP A 66 10.85 -10.56 2.14
#